data_74f500705de8e36bbc89b86fc8a72844
#
_entry.id   74f500705de8e36bbc89b86fc8a72844
#
_cell.length_a   1.000
_cell.length_b   1.000
_cell.length_c   1.000
_cell.angle_alpha   90.00
_cell.angle_beta   90.00
_cell.angle_gamma   90.00
#
_symmetry.space_group_name_H-M   'P 1'
#
loop_
_entity.id
_entity.type
_entity.pdbx_description
1 polymer ?
#
loop_
_entity_poly.entity_id
_entity_poly.type
_entity_poly.pdbx_seq_one_letter_code
_entity_poly.pdbx_strand_id
1 'polypeptide(L)'
;RDRLRSRGLGDVYKRQDMVIQKILPHQEIVILCIGSDRSTGDSLGPIIGHQFRNFISPGIYLLGDLNQPVHAANLNYCIKSMQKTFDNPFIIAIDASLGKEDHIGMMTLGSGPLKPGLGVKKKLPEVGDLHITGIVNSSHDMESSTLQTTRLSIIFQIADAIVLALRTFNDDYYIQQEPELSYLLSQTS
;
A
#
# COMPACT_ATOMS: atom_id res chain seq x y z
N ARG A 1 9.96 5.69 16.04
CA ARG A 1 8.98 5.74 14.90
C ARG A 1 9.73 6.27 13.69
N ASP A 2 10.40 5.39 12.96
CA ASP A 2 11.15 5.78 11.78
C ASP A 2 10.22 5.86 10.57
N ARG A 3 9.77 7.08 10.26
CA ARG A 3 9.15 7.40 8.98
C ARG A 3 10.26 7.72 7.99
N LEU A 4 10.55 6.81 7.11
CA LEU A 4 11.53 6.99 6.05
C LEU A 4 10.86 7.67 4.85
N ARG A 5 11.42 8.79 4.39
CA ARG A 5 10.98 9.55 3.21
C ARG A 5 11.92 9.25 2.06
N SER A 6 11.39 8.92 0.88
CA SER A 6 12.19 8.67 -0.33
C SER A 6 12.15 9.83 -1.30
N ARG A 7 13.30 10.22 -1.83
CA ARG A 7 13.48 11.16 -2.95
C ARG A 7 14.07 10.52 -4.20
N GLY A 8 14.14 9.19 -4.29
CA GLY A 8 14.70 8.53 -5.48
C GLY A 8 14.58 7.00 -5.47
N LEU A 9 14.68 6.40 -6.65
CA LEU A 9 14.59 4.96 -6.88
C LEU A 9 15.59 4.13 -6.04
N GLY A 10 16.81 4.62 -5.82
CA GLY A 10 17.83 3.91 -5.02
C GLY A 10 17.46 3.67 -3.56
N ASP A 11 16.62 4.54 -2.97
CA ASP A 11 16.12 4.36 -1.61
C ASP A 11 14.98 3.33 -1.55
N VAL A 12 14.27 3.10 -2.66
CA VAL A 12 13.18 2.11 -2.75
C VAL A 12 13.75 0.71 -2.66
N TYR A 13 14.82 0.40 -3.42
CA TYR A 13 15.45 -0.93 -3.43
C TYR A 13 16.03 -1.33 -2.07
N LYS A 14 16.77 -0.46 -1.40
CA LYS A 14 17.31 -0.73 -0.04
C LYS A 14 16.22 -1.02 1.00
N ARG A 15 15.00 -0.56 0.76
CA ARG A 15 13.87 -0.73 1.68
C ARG A 15 13.08 -1.99 1.41
N GLN A 16 13.08 -2.47 0.16
CA GLN A 16 12.47 -3.76 -0.20
C GLN A 16 13.12 -4.92 0.55
N ASP A 17 14.45 -4.97 0.58
CA ASP A 17 15.19 -5.99 1.35
C ASP A 17 14.80 -5.98 2.83
N MET A 18 14.61 -4.80 3.42
CA MET A 18 14.18 -4.68 4.83
C MET A 18 12.75 -5.16 5.08
N VAL A 19 11.87 -5.08 4.07
CA VAL A 19 10.49 -5.56 4.15
C VAL A 19 10.46 -7.08 4.02
N ILE A 20 11.14 -7.61 3.00
CA ILE A 20 11.20 -9.05 2.71
C ILE A 20 11.79 -9.81 3.89
N GLN A 21 12.82 -9.29 4.57
CA GLN A 21 13.40 -9.89 5.77
C GLN A 21 12.44 -10.01 6.97
N LYS A 22 11.32 -9.29 6.97
CA LYS A 22 10.30 -9.39 8.02
C LYS A 22 9.23 -10.44 7.74
N ILE A 23 9.15 -10.92 6.51
CA ILE A 23 8.17 -11.90 6.07
C ILE A 23 8.72 -13.29 6.38
N LEU A 24 7.93 -14.09 7.09
CA LEU A 24 8.30 -15.47 7.38
C LEU A 24 8.25 -16.32 6.09
N PRO A 25 9.07 -17.39 5.99
CA PRO A 25 8.97 -18.33 4.88
C PRO A 25 7.53 -18.85 4.74
N HIS A 26 7.01 -18.84 3.51
CA HIS A 26 5.64 -19.26 3.17
C HIS A 26 4.50 -18.48 3.84
N GLN A 27 4.78 -17.34 4.47
CA GLN A 27 3.75 -16.47 5.03
C GLN A 27 2.99 -15.79 3.90
N GLU A 28 1.66 -15.92 3.89
CA GLU A 28 0.80 -15.24 2.92
C GLU A 28 0.86 -13.72 3.11
N ILE A 29 0.85 -12.99 2.01
CA ILE A 29 0.90 -11.53 2.00
C ILE A 29 -0.44 -10.98 1.56
N VAL A 30 -0.99 -10.06 2.33
CA VAL A 30 -2.21 -9.33 1.95
C VAL A 30 -1.87 -7.87 1.71
N ILE A 31 -2.05 -7.41 0.47
CA ILE A 31 -1.99 -6.00 0.10
C ILE A 31 -3.38 -5.42 0.27
N LEU A 32 -3.53 -4.55 1.27
CA LEU A 32 -4.79 -3.92 1.63
C LEU A 32 -4.79 -2.46 1.18
N CYS A 33 -5.45 -2.18 0.05
CA CYS A 33 -5.61 -0.85 -0.51
C CYS A 33 -6.87 -0.19 0.04
N ILE A 34 -6.70 0.86 0.86
CA ILE A 34 -7.81 1.54 1.56
C ILE A 34 -8.15 2.83 0.83
N GLY A 35 -9.44 3.13 0.72
CA GLY A 35 -9.95 4.36 0.13
C GLY A 35 -11.24 4.16 -0.66
N SER A 36 -11.69 5.21 -1.34
CA SER A 36 -12.92 5.24 -2.13
C SER A 36 -12.76 6.11 -3.38
N ASP A 37 -13.29 5.66 -4.49
CA ASP A 37 -13.37 6.41 -5.76
C ASP A 37 -14.38 7.57 -5.75
N ARG A 38 -15.17 7.70 -4.67
CA ARG A 38 -16.15 8.79 -4.49
C ARG A 38 -15.51 10.15 -4.20
N SER A 39 -14.23 10.18 -3.87
CA SER A 39 -13.45 11.39 -3.65
C SER A 39 -12.06 11.20 -4.27
N THR A 40 -11.61 12.17 -5.06
CA THR A 40 -10.35 12.05 -5.78
C THR A 40 -9.17 11.76 -4.84
N GLY A 41 -9.06 12.48 -3.73
CA GLY A 41 -7.97 12.30 -2.77
C GLY A 41 -7.98 10.93 -2.09
N ASP A 42 -9.16 10.34 -1.91
CA ASP A 42 -9.35 9.03 -1.27
C ASP A 42 -9.24 7.87 -2.29
N SER A 43 -9.11 8.15 -3.58
CA SER A 43 -9.07 7.13 -4.64
C SER A 43 -7.70 6.46 -4.83
N LEU A 44 -6.67 6.91 -4.11
CA LEU A 44 -5.31 6.39 -4.26
C LEU A 44 -5.24 4.87 -4.07
N GLY A 45 -5.75 4.35 -2.95
CA GLY A 45 -5.77 2.91 -2.68
C GLY A 45 -6.49 2.12 -3.76
N PRO A 46 -7.76 2.41 -4.08
CA PRO A 46 -8.51 1.73 -5.15
C PRO A 46 -7.81 1.76 -6.52
N ILE A 47 -7.16 2.86 -6.90
CA ILE A 47 -6.41 2.97 -8.16
C ILE A 47 -5.18 2.06 -8.14
N ILE A 48 -4.40 2.04 -7.05
CA ILE A 48 -3.26 1.14 -6.88
C ILE A 48 -3.73 -0.31 -6.99
N GLY A 49 -4.78 -0.68 -6.27
CA GLY A 49 -5.34 -2.03 -6.33
C GLY A 49 -5.78 -2.43 -7.73
N HIS A 50 -6.43 -1.53 -8.45
CA HIS A 50 -6.85 -1.76 -9.84
C HIS A 50 -5.66 -1.96 -10.79
N GLN A 51 -4.62 -1.16 -10.68
CA GLN A 51 -3.43 -1.27 -11.53
C GLN A 51 -2.61 -2.52 -11.19
N PHE A 52 -2.46 -2.86 -9.90
CA PHE A 52 -1.60 -3.95 -9.46
C PHE A 52 -2.23 -5.35 -9.62
N ARG A 53 -3.56 -5.49 -9.62
CA ARG A 53 -4.29 -6.76 -9.61
C ARG A 53 -3.85 -7.79 -10.67
N ASN A 54 -3.32 -7.34 -11.81
CA ASN A 54 -2.91 -8.21 -12.91
C ASN A 54 -1.45 -8.72 -12.78
N PHE A 55 -0.74 -8.34 -11.71
CA PHE A 55 0.67 -8.68 -11.48
C PHE A 55 0.87 -9.58 -10.26
N ILE A 56 -0.20 -10.05 -9.62
CA ILE A 56 -0.15 -10.76 -8.35
C ILE A 56 0.37 -12.19 -8.55
N SER A 57 1.45 -12.53 -7.86
CA SER A 57 2.00 -13.89 -7.80
C SER A 57 1.32 -14.76 -6.73
N PRO A 58 1.43 -16.10 -6.82
CA PRO A 58 0.95 -17.00 -5.77
C PRO A 58 1.49 -16.62 -4.38
N GLY A 59 0.64 -16.70 -3.37
CA GLY A 59 0.97 -16.32 -1.98
C GLY A 59 0.75 -14.83 -1.68
N ILE A 60 0.46 -14.00 -2.68
CA ILE A 60 0.07 -12.60 -2.51
C ILE A 60 -1.41 -12.43 -2.84
N TYR A 61 -2.12 -11.69 -2.02
CA TYR A 61 -3.55 -11.41 -2.14
C TYR A 61 -3.79 -9.90 -2.11
N LEU A 62 -4.79 -9.45 -2.83
CA LEU A 62 -5.17 -8.04 -2.92
C LEU A 62 -6.59 -7.82 -2.43
N LEU A 63 -6.76 -6.85 -1.55
CA LEU A 63 -8.05 -6.34 -1.10
C LEU A 63 -8.13 -4.84 -1.35
N GLY A 64 -9.21 -4.39 -1.93
CA GLY A 64 -9.45 -2.99 -2.25
C GLY A 64 -8.95 -2.61 -3.66
N ASP A 65 -9.89 -2.56 -4.60
CA ASP A 65 -9.67 -2.02 -5.94
C ASP A 65 -10.86 -1.12 -6.34
N LEU A 66 -10.90 -0.63 -7.58
CA LEU A 66 -12.00 0.21 -8.07
C LEU A 66 -13.34 -0.53 -8.15
N ASN A 67 -13.34 -1.86 -8.28
CA ASN A 67 -14.57 -2.65 -8.36
C ASN A 67 -15.11 -3.02 -6.97
N GLN A 68 -14.20 -3.26 -6.03
CA GLN A 68 -14.50 -3.66 -4.65
C GLN A 68 -13.64 -2.84 -3.66
N PRO A 69 -13.92 -1.55 -3.49
CA PRO A 69 -13.10 -0.69 -2.64
C PRO A 69 -13.26 -1.05 -1.15
N VAL A 70 -12.15 -0.99 -0.43
CA VAL A 70 -12.12 -1.11 1.03
C VAL A 70 -12.02 0.29 1.63
N HIS A 71 -13.08 0.73 2.31
CA HIS A 71 -13.22 2.09 2.84
C HIS A 71 -13.75 2.08 4.27
N ALA A 72 -13.88 3.25 4.88
CA ALA A 72 -14.28 3.42 6.29
C ALA A 72 -15.55 2.64 6.69
N ALA A 73 -16.50 2.43 5.78
CA ALA A 73 -17.76 1.75 6.11
C ALA A 73 -17.63 0.21 6.17
N ASN A 74 -16.72 -0.39 5.39
CA ASN A 74 -16.56 -1.84 5.30
C ASN A 74 -15.22 -2.36 5.84
N LEU A 75 -14.27 -1.50 6.21
CA LEU A 75 -12.93 -1.88 6.66
C LEU A 75 -12.96 -2.90 7.81
N ASN A 76 -13.81 -2.69 8.82
CA ASN A 76 -13.96 -3.64 9.94
C ASN A 76 -14.39 -5.04 9.47
N TYR A 77 -15.30 -5.10 8.51
CA TYR A 77 -15.75 -6.37 7.93
C TYR A 77 -14.61 -7.04 7.15
N CYS A 78 -13.88 -6.28 6.33
CA CYS A 78 -12.76 -6.78 5.55
C CYS A 78 -11.64 -7.34 6.45
N ILE A 79 -11.28 -6.64 7.53
CA ILE A 79 -10.28 -7.11 8.51
C ILE A 79 -10.72 -8.43 9.15
N LYS A 80 -11.97 -8.53 9.61
CA LYS A 80 -12.49 -9.76 10.21
C LYS A 80 -12.55 -10.93 9.21
N SER A 81 -12.90 -10.65 7.95
CA SER A 81 -12.92 -11.65 6.89
C SER A 81 -11.51 -12.15 6.59
N MET A 82 -10.55 -11.23 6.47
CA MET A 82 -9.14 -11.54 6.25
C MET A 82 -8.57 -12.43 7.37
N GLN A 83 -8.83 -12.08 8.64
CA GLN A 83 -8.41 -12.86 9.81
C GLN A 83 -9.01 -14.28 9.88
N LYS A 84 -10.15 -14.51 9.21
CA LYS A 84 -10.77 -15.84 9.11
C LYS A 84 -10.24 -16.66 7.94
N THR A 85 -9.80 -15.98 6.88
CA THR A 85 -9.38 -16.61 5.62
C THR A 85 -7.91 -17.01 5.65
N PHE A 86 -7.07 -16.17 6.24
CA PHE A 86 -5.61 -16.33 6.25
C PHE A 86 -5.11 -16.62 7.66
N ASP A 87 -4.13 -17.52 7.76
CA ASP A 87 -3.46 -17.83 9.01
C ASP A 87 -2.22 -16.93 9.16
N ASN A 88 -2.32 -15.92 10.04
CA ASN A 88 -1.24 -14.97 10.35
C ASN A 88 -0.61 -14.32 9.10
N PRO A 89 -1.39 -13.69 8.21
CA PRO A 89 -0.87 -13.07 6.99
C PRO A 89 -0.01 -11.85 7.31
N PHE A 90 1.01 -11.58 6.48
CA PHE A 90 1.72 -10.30 6.51
C PHE A 90 0.92 -9.24 5.75
N ILE A 91 0.49 -8.19 6.42
CA ILE A 91 -0.41 -7.20 5.85
C ILE A 91 0.35 -5.92 5.50
N ILE A 92 0.31 -5.54 4.22
CA ILE A 92 0.79 -4.24 3.72
C ILE A 92 -0.43 -3.35 3.48
N ALA A 93 -0.65 -2.38 4.37
CA ALA A 93 -1.77 -1.43 4.26
C ALA A 93 -1.36 -0.20 3.46
N ILE A 94 -2.20 0.21 2.51
CA ILE A 94 -1.96 1.37 1.63
C ILE A 94 -3.14 2.32 1.72
N ASP A 95 -2.87 3.61 1.95
CA ASP A 95 -3.90 4.64 2.08
C ASP A 95 -3.40 6.02 1.60
N ALA A 96 -4.30 6.92 1.31
CA ALA A 96 -4.00 8.32 1.09
C ALA A 96 -3.75 9.04 2.43
N SER A 97 -2.94 10.06 2.41
CA SER A 97 -2.71 10.92 3.57
C SER A 97 -2.64 12.38 3.19
N LEU A 98 -2.94 13.24 4.13
CA LEU A 98 -2.67 14.67 4.06
C LEU A 98 -1.33 14.99 4.73
N GLY A 99 -0.66 16.01 4.26
CA GLY A 99 0.63 16.40 4.79
C GLY A 99 0.94 17.87 4.64
N LYS A 100 2.23 18.23 4.71
CA LYS A 100 2.68 19.58 4.37
C LYS A 100 2.63 19.79 2.87
N GLU A 101 2.41 21.02 2.43
CA GLU A 101 2.31 21.38 1.03
C GLU A 101 3.54 20.96 0.21
N ASP A 102 4.74 21.15 0.76
CA ASP A 102 6.02 20.74 0.15
C ASP A 102 6.23 19.20 0.07
N HIS A 103 5.34 18.43 0.67
CA HIS A 103 5.37 16.97 0.66
C HIS A 103 4.29 16.35 -0.27
N ILE A 104 3.45 17.15 -0.90
CA ILE A 104 2.44 16.64 -1.83
C ILE A 104 3.14 15.88 -2.98
N GLY A 105 2.62 14.72 -3.32
CA GLY A 105 3.24 13.80 -4.31
C GLY A 105 4.29 12.85 -3.72
N MET A 106 4.67 12.99 -2.46
CA MET A 106 5.58 12.05 -1.78
C MET A 106 4.82 10.84 -1.22
N MET A 107 5.55 9.74 -1.08
CA MET A 107 5.07 8.56 -0.35
C MET A 107 5.89 8.33 0.93
N THR A 108 5.28 7.69 1.91
CA THR A 108 5.97 7.25 3.12
C THR A 108 5.78 5.75 3.31
N LEU A 109 6.83 5.08 3.79
CA LEU A 109 6.82 3.70 4.22
C LEU A 109 7.05 3.66 5.73
N GLY A 110 6.21 2.94 6.44
CA GLY A 110 6.32 2.80 7.90
C GLY A 110 6.09 1.38 8.37
N SER A 111 6.79 0.99 9.43
CA SER A 111 6.59 -0.30 10.12
C SER A 111 5.44 -0.18 11.12
N GLY A 112 4.65 -1.26 11.25
CA GLY A 112 3.49 -1.33 12.12
C GLY A 112 2.19 -0.84 11.45
N PRO A 113 1.09 -0.80 12.22
CA PRO A 113 -0.22 -0.58 11.67
C PRO A 113 -0.43 0.85 11.17
N LEU A 114 -1.17 0.94 10.08
CA LEU A 114 -1.75 2.17 9.57
C LEU A 114 -2.92 2.59 10.45
N LYS A 115 -3.07 3.90 10.66
CA LYS A 115 -4.27 4.53 11.24
C LYS A 115 -5.08 5.17 10.11
N PRO A 116 -6.02 4.43 9.49
CA PRO A 116 -6.77 4.96 8.36
C PRO A 116 -7.81 6.00 8.81
N GLY A 117 -8.31 6.78 7.86
CA GLY A 117 -9.47 7.63 8.10
C GLY A 117 -9.20 9.09 8.36
N LEU A 118 -8.20 9.67 7.71
CA LEU A 118 -7.95 11.13 7.76
C LEU A 118 -9.14 11.98 7.26
N GLY A 119 -10.04 11.41 6.45
CA GLY A 119 -11.22 12.10 5.93
C GLY A 119 -12.53 11.80 6.69
N VAL A 120 -12.50 11.02 7.77
CA VAL A 120 -13.70 10.64 8.50
C VAL A 120 -13.53 10.88 10.01
N LYS A 121 -14.58 11.45 10.65
CA LYS A 121 -14.62 11.70 12.12
C LYS A 121 -14.72 10.40 12.94
N LYS A 122 -14.66 9.21 12.34
CA LYS A 122 -14.74 7.92 13.03
C LYS A 122 -13.35 7.37 13.32
N LYS A 123 -13.15 6.86 14.53
CA LYS A 123 -11.98 6.09 14.89
C LYS A 123 -12.08 4.71 14.19
N LEU A 124 -11.27 4.52 13.17
CA LEU A 124 -11.17 3.25 12.42
C LEU A 124 -10.14 2.33 13.09
N PRO A 125 -10.23 1.00 12.89
CA PRO A 125 -9.24 0.07 13.38
C PRO A 125 -7.89 0.31 12.72
N GLU A 126 -6.83 0.20 13.50
CA GLU A 126 -5.47 0.17 12.98
C GLU A 126 -5.22 -1.18 12.29
N VAL A 127 -4.51 -1.19 11.17
CA VAL A 127 -4.29 -2.39 10.36
C VAL A 127 -2.94 -2.37 9.65
N GLY A 128 -2.33 -3.56 9.50
CA GLY A 128 -1.08 -3.78 8.78
C GLY A 128 0.14 -3.99 9.67
N ASP A 129 1.08 -4.79 9.17
CA ASP A 129 2.42 -4.97 9.73
C ASP A 129 3.38 -3.94 9.14
N LEU A 130 3.04 -3.48 7.95
CA LEU A 130 3.70 -2.42 7.22
C LEU A 130 2.64 -1.51 6.60
N HIS A 131 2.96 -0.23 6.45
CA HIS A 131 2.05 0.67 5.73
C HIS A 131 2.78 1.59 4.76
N ILE A 132 2.10 1.88 3.65
CA ILE A 132 2.51 2.86 2.66
C ILE A 132 1.45 3.95 2.64
N THR A 133 1.84 5.23 2.71
CA THR A 133 0.89 6.33 2.55
C THR A 133 1.37 7.30 1.48
N GLY A 134 0.44 7.70 0.59
CA GLY A 134 0.68 8.76 -0.38
C GLY A 134 0.16 10.10 0.12
N ILE A 135 1.00 11.15 0.10
CA ILE A 135 0.60 12.49 0.50
C ILE A 135 -0.06 13.17 -0.70
N VAL A 136 -1.39 13.21 -0.68
CA VAL A 136 -2.19 13.61 -1.84
C VAL A 136 -2.58 15.08 -1.85
N ASN A 137 -2.62 15.73 -0.67
CA ASN A 137 -2.94 17.14 -0.52
C ASN A 137 -2.46 17.69 0.83
N SER A 138 -2.61 19.00 1.06
CA SER A 138 -2.20 19.66 2.28
C SER A 138 -3.22 19.45 3.42
N SER A 139 -2.74 19.52 4.67
CA SER A 139 -3.56 19.39 5.87
C SER A 139 -4.08 20.72 6.41
N HIS A 140 -3.97 21.83 5.63
CA HIS A 140 -4.32 23.17 6.10
C HIS A 140 -5.81 23.48 6.09
N ASP A 141 -6.59 22.77 5.25
CA ASP A 141 -8.03 22.97 5.11
C ASP A 141 -8.85 21.86 5.76
N MET A 142 -10.19 22.05 5.81
CA MET A 142 -11.10 21.00 6.32
C MET A 142 -10.91 19.70 5.53
N GLU A 143 -10.50 18.63 6.19
CA GLU A 143 -10.06 17.36 5.61
C GLU A 143 -10.95 16.79 4.50
N SER A 144 -12.28 16.89 4.64
CA SER A 144 -13.23 16.35 3.65
C SER A 144 -13.27 17.16 2.35
N SER A 145 -13.15 18.49 2.41
CA SER A 145 -13.12 19.34 1.20
C SER A 145 -11.77 19.23 0.48
N THR A 146 -10.70 19.08 1.22
CA THR A 146 -9.34 18.93 0.69
C THR A 146 -9.19 17.65 -0.15
N LEU A 147 -9.77 16.54 0.29
CA LEU A 147 -9.77 15.29 -0.49
C LEU A 147 -10.55 15.42 -1.80
N GLN A 148 -11.65 16.19 -1.82
CA GLN A 148 -12.44 16.43 -3.05
C GLN A 148 -11.72 17.33 -4.05
N THR A 149 -10.91 18.28 -3.58
CA THR A 149 -10.17 19.24 -4.43
C THR A 149 -8.80 18.71 -4.89
N THR A 150 -8.42 17.50 -4.50
CA THR A 150 -7.16 16.87 -4.88
C THR A 150 -7.09 16.66 -6.40
N ARG A 151 -5.95 16.99 -7.00
CA ARG A 151 -5.73 16.79 -8.44
C ARG A 151 -5.51 15.31 -8.76
N LEU A 152 -6.29 14.78 -9.71
CA LEU A 152 -6.20 13.38 -10.15
C LEU A 152 -4.79 13.02 -10.66
N SER A 153 -4.08 13.97 -11.28
CA SER A 153 -2.71 13.76 -11.76
C SER A 153 -1.73 13.41 -10.63
N ILE A 154 -1.91 13.99 -9.44
CA ILE A 154 -1.08 13.67 -8.26
C ILE A 154 -1.37 12.25 -7.78
N ILE A 155 -2.64 11.84 -7.80
CA ILE A 155 -3.03 10.48 -7.44
C ILE A 155 -2.36 9.46 -8.35
N PHE A 156 -2.40 9.68 -9.68
CA PHE A 156 -1.75 8.77 -10.64
C PHE A 156 -0.23 8.74 -10.49
N GLN A 157 0.42 9.90 -10.29
CA GLN A 157 1.87 9.93 -10.06
C GLN A 157 2.30 9.10 -8.85
N ILE A 158 1.55 9.21 -7.74
CA ILE A 158 1.83 8.42 -6.53
C ILE A 158 1.48 6.96 -6.77
N ALA A 159 0.34 6.67 -7.39
CA ALA A 159 -0.11 5.31 -7.67
C ALA A 159 0.90 4.56 -8.56
N ASP A 160 1.34 5.17 -9.65
CA ASP A 160 2.32 4.56 -10.58
C ASP A 160 3.63 4.21 -9.86
N ALA A 161 4.12 5.10 -8.99
CA ALA A 161 5.33 4.87 -8.22
C ALA A 161 5.15 3.72 -7.19
N ILE A 162 4.00 3.66 -6.51
CA ILE A 162 3.71 2.58 -5.55
C ILE A 162 3.51 1.25 -6.30
N VAL A 163 2.79 1.25 -7.42
CA VAL A 163 2.59 0.03 -8.23
C VAL A 163 3.91 -0.51 -8.76
N LEU A 164 4.82 0.36 -9.21
CA LEU A 164 6.16 -0.07 -9.62
C LEU A 164 6.91 -0.75 -8.46
N ALA A 165 6.87 -0.15 -7.27
CA ALA A 165 7.49 -0.73 -6.07
C ALA A 165 6.85 -2.07 -5.67
N LEU A 166 5.53 -2.18 -5.74
CA LEU A 166 4.80 -3.42 -5.46
C LEU A 166 5.12 -4.53 -6.47
N ARG A 167 5.28 -4.18 -7.75
CA ARG A 167 5.68 -5.16 -8.78
C ARG A 167 7.08 -5.71 -8.51
N THR A 168 8.05 -4.84 -8.26
CA THR A 168 9.40 -5.29 -7.92
C THR A 168 9.39 -6.17 -6.65
N PHE A 169 8.64 -5.76 -5.63
CA PHE A 169 8.47 -6.56 -4.42
C PHE A 169 7.83 -7.94 -4.69
N ASN A 170 6.80 -7.98 -5.55
CA ASN A 170 6.11 -9.21 -5.95
C ASN A 170 7.07 -10.18 -6.68
N ASP A 171 7.87 -9.65 -7.60
CA ASP A 171 8.83 -10.43 -8.37
C ASP A 171 9.95 -10.99 -7.46
N ASP A 172 10.49 -10.16 -6.55
CA ASP A 172 11.51 -10.58 -5.58
C ASP A 172 10.96 -11.63 -4.60
N TYR A 173 9.73 -11.44 -4.11
CA TYR A 173 9.07 -12.40 -3.24
C TYR A 173 8.85 -13.74 -3.95
N TYR A 174 8.37 -13.73 -5.20
CA TYR A 174 8.14 -14.94 -5.99
C TYR A 174 9.45 -15.71 -6.23
N ILE A 175 10.52 -15.02 -6.63
CA ILE A 175 11.84 -15.62 -6.83
C ILE A 175 12.35 -16.32 -5.55
N GLN A 176 12.11 -15.73 -4.37
CA GLN A 176 12.53 -16.32 -3.11
C GLN A 176 11.73 -17.57 -2.71
N GLN A 177 10.47 -17.70 -3.17
CA GLN A 177 9.64 -18.88 -2.94
C GLN A 177 9.98 -20.05 -3.86
N GLU A 178 10.69 -19.81 -4.98
CA GLU A 178 11.07 -20.77 -6.00
C GLU A 178 12.61 -20.95 -6.03
N PRO A 179 13.18 -21.83 -5.18
CA PRO A 179 14.64 -21.98 -5.03
C PRO A 179 15.36 -22.36 -6.35
N GLU A 180 14.69 -23.13 -7.23
CA GLU A 180 15.25 -23.52 -8.53
C GLU A 180 15.39 -22.30 -9.46
N LEU A 181 14.39 -21.40 -9.47
CA LEU A 181 14.42 -20.17 -10.25
C LEU A 181 15.50 -19.21 -9.72
N SER A 182 15.62 -19.09 -8.39
CA SER A 182 16.67 -18.31 -7.73
C SER A 182 18.07 -18.78 -8.12
N TYR A 183 18.30 -20.11 -8.15
CA TYR A 183 19.56 -20.69 -8.57
C TYR A 183 19.89 -20.38 -10.04
N LEU A 184 18.92 -20.52 -10.96
CA LEU A 184 19.12 -20.24 -12.38
C LEU A 184 19.48 -18.78 -12.65
N LEU A 185 18.81 -17.84 -11.98
CA LEU A 185 19.08 -16.40 -12.12
C LEU A 185 20.47 -16.02 -11.58
N SER A 186 20.95 -16.70 -10.53
CA SER A 186 22.30 -16.46 -9.99
C SER A 186 23.44 -16.92 -10.93
N GLN A 187 23.16 -17.79 -11.90
CA GLN A 187 24.14 -18.27 -12.89
C GLN A 187 24.27 -17.32 -14.11
N THR A 188 23.34 -16.37 -14.27
CA THR A 188 23.28 -15.47 -15.44
C THR A 188 23.75 -14.04 -15.13
N SER A 189 24.17 -13.76 -13.90
CA SER A 189 24.72 -12.48 -13.43
C SER A 189 26.24 -12.56 -13.30
#